data_e34dc456e4597c48d1569f8952ca13c5
#
_entry.id   e34dc456e4597c48d1569f8952ca13c5
#
_cell.length_a   1.000
_cell.length_b   1.000
_cell.length_c   1.000
_cell.angle_alpha   90.00
_cell.angle_beta   90.00
_cell.angle_gamma   90.00
#
_symmetry.space_group_name_H-M   'P 1'
#
loop_
_entity.id
_entity.type
_entity.pdbx_description
1 polymer ?
#
loop_
_entity_poly.entity_id
_entity_poly.type
_entity_poly.pdbx_seq_one_letter_code
_entity_poly.pdbx_strand_id
1 'polypeptide(L)'
;MLSQTIRETKPWVKFGISPFGVWRNKSTDPVRGSDTQAGVQNYDDLYADILLWSEKGWIDYVTPQLYWKIGKKIVDYPILLDWWIKYSNGRHLYIGHSMGNGADEIERQIEMLRAKGYDQVQGSFYWNAASVLRNAKDRESNREMNPMLRSLNTAVALVPPMPWLDMTAPKAATDLQVSGSAPIVEVSWKPTYSDNLMYFLVYKFEKGQPVDVSDPSAIVAKLHYENDETMSYYDKQGRKGDFTYAVTAVSRNNIESPAVSQAVKVTKTAVKTK
;
A
#
# COMPACT_ATOMS: atom_id res chain seq x y z
N MET A 1 -24.35 2.48 -12.10
CA MET A 1 -24.16 3.79 -12.77
C MET A 1 -22.79 4.40 -12.44
N LEU A 2 -22.47 4.92 -11.24
CA LEU A 2 -21.20 5.58 -10.96
C LEU A 2 -19.97 4.68 -11.21
N SER A 3 -19.94 3.46 -10.68
CA SER A 3 -18.87 2.48 -10.92
C SER A 3 -18.66 2.20 -12.42
N GLN A 4 -19.74 2.03 -13.17
CA GLN A 4 -19.68 1.83 -14.61
C GLN A 4 -19.07 3.02 -15.34
N THR A 5 -19.49 4.24 -15.03
CA THR A 5 -18.93 5.48 -15.62
C THR A 5 -17.43 5.60 -15.36
N ILE A 6 -16.97 5.26 -14.14
CA ILE A 6 -15.54 5.25 -13.81
C ILE A 6 -14.81 4.23 -14.68
N ARG A 7 -15.33 3.00 -14.82
CA ARG A 7 -14.71 1.95 -15.63
C ARG A 7 -14.65 2.33 -17.13
N GLU A 8 -15.67 2.95 -17.64
CA GLU A 8 -15.72 3.41 -19.03
C GLU A 8 -14.78 4.58 -19.31
N THR A 9 -14.52 5.42 -18.30
CA THR A 9 -13.68 6.61 -18.44
C THR A 9 -12.20 6.34 -18.16
N LYS A 10 -11.89 5.67 -17.03
CA LYS A 10 -10.53 5.33 -16.57
C LYS A 10 -10.56 3.98 -15.82
N PRO A 11 -10.47 2.85 -16.52
CA PRO A 11 -10.67 1.51 -15.94
C PRO A 11 -9.67 1.15 -14.82
N TRP A 12 -8.52 1.82 -14.77
CA TRP A 12 -7.49 1.60 -13.74
C TRP A 12 -7.70 2.38 -12.44
N VAL A 13 -8.70 3.29 -12.38
CA VAL A 13 -8.96 4.07 -11.16
C VAL A 13 -9.66 3.20 -10.14
N LYS A 14 -9.11 3.14 -8.93
CA LYS A 14 -9.74 2.50 -7.78
C LYS A 14 -10.87 3.37 -7.25
N PHE A 15 -12.06 2.79 -7.18
CA PHE A 15 -13.24 3.42 -6.59
C PHE A 15 -13.62 2.72 -5.28
N GLY A 16 -13.68 3.44 -4.18
CA GLY A 16 -14.02 2.89 -2.88
C GLY A 16 -14.78 3.86 -2.01
N ILE A 17 -15.15 3.39 -0.85
CA ILE A 17 -15.92 4.15 0.14
C ILE A 17 -15.33 4.04 1.53
N SER A 18 -15.58 5.05 2.35
CA SER A 18 -15.22 5.08 3.77
C SER A 18 -16.49 5.18 4.63
N PRO A 19 -17.16 4.05 4.89
CA PRO A 19 -18.39 4.01 5.66
C PRO A 19 -18.13 4.13 7.16
N PHE A 20 -19.18 4.35 7.95
CA PHE A 20 -19.11 4.13 9.40
C PHE A 20 -18.61 2.71 9.72
N GLY A 21 -18.05 2.52 10.92
CA GLY A 21 -17.40 1.27 11.29
C GLY A 21 -18.33 0.06 11.46
N VAL A 22 -19.64 0.27 11.61
CA VAL A 22 -20.62 -0.81 11.82
C VAL A 22 -21.62 -0.87 10.68
N TRP A 23 -21.68 -2.03 10.00
CA TRP A 23 -22.70 -2.28 8.99
C TRP A 23 -24.08 -2.53 9.63
N ARG A 24 -24.17 -3.50 10.54
CA ARG A 24 -25.31 -3.79 11.41
C ARG A 24 -24.81 -4.39 12.72
N ASN A 25 -25.51 -4.11 13.81
CA ASN A 25 -25.30 -4.81 15.07
C ASN A 25 -25.86 -6.25 15.00
N LYS A 26 -25.32 -7.17 15.76
CA LYS A 26 -25.82 -8.55 15.86
C LYS A 26 -27.27 -8.63 16.37
N SER A 27 -27.69 -7.67 17.17
CA SER A 27 -29.08 -7.55 17.61
C SER A 27 -30.05 -7.22 16.48
N THR A 28 -29.58 -6.52 15.43
CA THR A 28 -30.37 -6.15 14.26
C THR A 28 -30.30 -7.22 13.17
N ASP A 29 -29.13 -7.81 12.94
CA ASP A 29 -28.92 -8.94 12.03
C ASP A 29 -28.14 -10.04 12.74
N PRO A 30 -28.82 -11.08 13.29
CA PRO A 30 -28.16 -12.16 14.04
C PRO A 30 -27.19 -12.99 13.21
N VAL A 31 -27.30 -12.99 11.88
CA VAL A 31 -26.50 -13.82 10.97
C VAL A 31 -25.24 -13.12 10.53
N ARG A 32 -25.34 -11.85 10.11
CA ARG A 32 -24.23 -11.09 9.52
C ARG A 32 -23.78 -9.89 10.37
N GLY A 33 -24.58 -9.44 11.31
CA GLY A 33 -24.24 -8.31 12.16
C GLY A 33 -22.99 -8.54 13.01
N SER A 34 -22.23 -7.49 13.29
CA SER A 34 -21.11 -7.51 14.23
C SER A 34 -21.57 -7.58 15.67
N ASP A 35 -20.74 -8.18 16.54
CA ASP A 35 -21.03 -8.25 17.99
C ASP A 35 -20.75 -6.90 18.65
N THR A 36 -21.59 -5.92 18.31
CA THR A 36 -21.49 -4.52 18.71
C THR A 36 -22.86 -3.96 19.09
N GLN A 37 -22.85 -2.76 19.69
CA GLN A 37 -24.03 -2.00 20.07
C GLN A 37 -23.87 -0.53 19.61
N ALA A 38 -23.55 -0.33 18.33
CA ALA A 38 -23.39 0.99 17.76
C ALA A 38 -24.74 1.71 17.63
N GLY A 39 -24.73 3.02 17.85
CA GLY A 39 -25.92 3.87 17.69
C GLY A 39 -26.25 4.17 16.22
N VAL A 40 -25.28 4.05 15.30
CA VAL A 40 -25.45 4.25 13.86
C VAL A 40 -24.99 3.01 13.11
N GLN A 41 -25.86 2.49 12.25
CA GLN A 41 -25.63 1.31 11.41
C GLN A 41 -25.74 1.73 9.94
N ASN A 42 -24.75 1.37 9.13
CA ASN A 42 -24.72 1.79 7.73
C ASN A 42 -25.98 1.37 6.95
N TYR A 43 -26.42 0.14 7.12
CA TYR A 43 -27.54 -0.41 6.36
C TYR A 43 -28.87 0.25 6.71
N ASP A 44 -29.20 0.30 7.99
CA ASP A 44 -30.52 0.72 8.46
C ASP A 44 -30.66 2.24 8.55
N ASP A 45 -29.62 2.92 9.05
CA ASP A 45 -29.69 4.36 9.32
C ASP A 45 -29.22 5.22 8.15
N LEU A 46 -28.30 4.69 7.31
CA LEU A 46 -27.69 5.43 6.20
C LEU A 46 -28.08 4.87 4.82
N TYR A 47 -28.92 3.83 4.78
CA TYR A 47 -29.36 3.17 3.54
C TYR A 47 -28.16 2.72 2.67
N ALA A 48 -27.06 2.31 3.30
CA ALA A 48 -25.80 1.96 2.65
C ALA A 48 -25.52 0.46 2.80
N ASP A 49 -25.79 -0.31 1.75
CA ASP A 49 -25.50 -1.75 1.70
C ASP A 49 -24.10 -2.02 1.12
N ILE A 50 -23.08 -1.78 1.95
CA ILE A 50 -21.68 -1.94 1.59
C ILE A 50 -21.37 -3.39 1.19
N LEU A 51 -22.01 -4.37 1.83
CA LEU A 51 -21.79 -5.79 1.53
C LEU A 51 -22.26 -6.11 0.11
N LEU A 52 -23.45 -5.64 -0.28
CA LEU A 52 -23.95 -5.78 -1.64
C LEU A 52 -23.04 -5.09 -2.66
N TRP A 53 -22.55 -3.88 -2.37
CA TRP A 53 -21.68 -3.13 -3.29
C TRP A 53 -20.34 -3.84 -3.50
N SER A 54 -19.77 -4.44 -2.46
CA SER A 54 -18.56 -5.26 -2.53
C SER A 54 -18.82 -6.55 -3.32
N GLU A 55 -19.91 -7.27 -3.04
CA GLU A 55 -20.33 -8.51 -3.70
C GLU A 55 -20.55 -8.30 -5.20
N LYS A 56 -21.25 -7.23 -5.57
CA LYS A 56 -21.51 -6.88 -6.98
C LYS A 56 -20.32 -6.28 -7.70
N GLY A 57 -19.20 -6.02 -7.00
CA GLY A 57 -18.04 -5.40 -7.61
C GLY A 57 -18.24 -3.94 -8.02
N TRP A 58 -19.17 -3.24 -7.37
CA TRP A 58 -19.41 -1.82 -7.64
C TRP A 58 -18.39 -0.91 -6.98
N ILE A 59 -17.63 -1.44 -6.03
CA ILE A 59 -16.50 -0.76 -5.37
C ILE A 59 -15.27 -1.67 -5.41
N ASP A 60 -14.09 -1.07 -5.38
CA ASP A 60 -12.80 -1.77 -5.40
C ASP A 60 -12.21 -1.91 -4.01
N TYR A 61 -12.56 -1.01 -3.10
CA TYR A 61 -12.10 -1.07 -1.72
C TYR A 61 -13.10 -0.46 -0.75
N VAL A 62 -12.94 -0.86 0.50
CA VAL A 62 -13.69 -0.32 1.63
C VAL A 62 -12.69 0.19 2.67
N THR A 63 -12.99 1.36 3.26
CA THR A 63 -12.21 1.92 4.37
C THR A 63 -13.14 2.25 5.54
N PRO A 64 -13.58 1.23 6.31
CA PRO A 64 -14.47 1.47 7.44
C PRO A 64 -13.78 2.32 8.51
N GLN A 65 -14.53 3.25 9.09
CA GLN A 65 -14.06 4.19 10.11
C GLN A 65 -14.06 3.49 11.49
N LEU A 66 -13.00 2.73 11.80
CA LEU A 66 -12.85 2.06 13.09
C LEU A 66 -12.21 3.02 14.11
N TYR A 67 -12.94 4.08 14.46
CA TYR A 67 -12.44 5.19 15.28
C TYR A 67 -12.51 4.95 16.79
N TRP A 68 -12.81 3.74 17.20
CA TRP A 68 -12.87 3.33 18.61
C TRP A 68 -11.56 2.68 19.06
N LYS A 69 -11.29 2.81 20.36
CA LYS A 69 -10.14 2.18 21.00
C LYS A 69 -10.34 0.68 21.19
N ILE A 70 -9.25 -0.06 21.27
CA ILE A 70 -9.23 -1.46 21.69
C ILE A 70 -9.82 -1.55 23.12
N GLY A 71 -10.72 -2.52 23.35
CA GLY A 71 -11.40 -2.74 24.62
C GLY A 71 -12.64 -1.85 24.85
N LYS A 72 -13.12 -1.13 23.84
CA LYS A 72 -14.36 -0.36 23.94
C LYS A 72 -15.58 -1.29 23.94
N LYS A 73 -16.18 -1.55 25.13
CA LYS A 73 -17.20 -2.58 25.37
C LYS A 73 -18.33 -2.67 24.33
N ILE A 74 -18.82 -1.54 23.84
CA ILE A 74 -19.98 -1.52 22.93
C ILE A 74 -19.61 -1.55 21.44
N VAL A 75 -18.38 -1.20 21.09
CA VAL A 75 -17.83 -1.16 19.72
C VAL A 75 -16.33 -1.38 19.79
N ASP A 76 -15.91 -2.62 19.97
CA ASP A 76 -14.49 -2.96 20.12
C ASP A 76 -13.79 -3.04 18.78
N TYR A 77 -12.61 -2.41 18.66
CA TYR A 77 -11.81 -2.39 17.44
C TYR A 77 -11.50 -3.80 16.91
N PRO A 78 -10.98 -4.77 17.70
CA PRO A 78 -10.69 -6.12 17.21
C PRO A 78 -11.90 -6.84 16.63
N ILE A 79 -13.07 -6.70 17.26
CA ILE A 79 -14.32 -7.33 16.81
C ILE A 79 -14.70 -6.80 15.43
N LEU A 80 -14.59 -5.48 15.23
CA LEU A 80 -14.91 -4.85 13.95
C LEU A 80 -13.87 -5.15 12.89
N LEU A 81 -12.58 -5.20 13.23
CA LEU A 81 -11.52 -5.59 12.30
C LEU A 81 -11.77 -7.00 11.74
N ASP A 82 -12.00 -7.98 12.60
CA ASP A 82 -12.28 -9.37 12.20
C ASP A 82 -13.58 -9.48 11.40
N TRP A 83 -14.59 -8.69 11.75
CA TRP A 83 -15.84 -8.65 11.02
C TRP A 83 -15.66 -8.11 9.60
N TRP A 84 -14.95 -7.00 9.42
CA TRP A 84 -14.70 -6.42 8.10
C TRP A 84 -13.80 -7.31 7.23
N ILE A 85 -12.81 -7.98 7.80
CA ILE A 85 -12.00 -9.00 7.10
C ILE A 85 -12.91 -10.09 6.55
N LYS A 86 -13.79 -10.63 7.37
CA LYS A 86 -14.72 -11.70 6.98
C LYS A 86 -15.66 -11.29 5.84
N TYR A 87 -16.10 -10.03 5.82
CA TYR A 87 -17.14 -9.55 4.90
C TYR A 87 -16.62 -8.59 3.82
N SER A 88 -15.31 -8.54 3.57
CA SER A 88 -14.72 -7.72 2.48
C SER A 88 -15.07 -8.22 1.08
N ASN A 89 -15.54 -9.47 0.96
CA ASN A 89 -15.93 -10.10 -0.31
C ASN A 89 -14.82 -10.05 -1.39
N GLY A 90 -13.56 -10.21 -1.00
CA GLY A 90 -12.40 -10.18 -1.89
C GLY A 90 -12.07 -8.79 -2.45
N ARG A 91 -12.71 -7.73 -1.95
CA ARG A 91 -12.32 -6.35 -2.24
C ARG A 91 -11.24 -5.90 -1.29
N HIS A 92 -10.43 -4.92 -1.70
CA HIS A 92 -9.41 -4.39 -0.82
C HIS A 92 -10.02 -3.77 0.44
N LEU A 93 -9.48 -4.13 1.59
CA LEU A 93 -9.85 -3.57 2.87
C LEU A 93 -8.71 -2.71 3.40
N TYR A 94 -9.00 -1.44 3.64
CA TYR A 94 -8.13 -0.55 4.41
C TYR A 94 -8.86 -0.17 5.69
N ILE A 95 -8.16 0.07 6.78
CA ILE A 95 -8.80 0.47 8.03
C ILE A 95 -8.62 1.97 8.28
N GLY A 96 -9.73 2.65 8.55
CA GLY A 96 -9.73 4.05 8.95
C GLY A 96 -9.44 4.18 10.44
N HIS A 97 -8.38 4.92 10.80
CA HIS A 97 -7.97 5.18 12.17
C HIS A 97 -8.20 6.64 12.54
N SER A 98 -8.64 6.90 13.78
CA SER A 98 -8.72 8.25 14.34
C SER A 98 -7.42 8.60 15.05
N MET A 99 -6.66 9.52 14.50
CA MET A 99 -5.39 9.98 15.10
C MET A 99 -5.59 10.66 16.46
N GLY A 100 -6.82 11.04 16.80
CA GLY A 100 -7.17 11.56 18.12
C GLY A 100 -7.13 10.52 19.25
N ASN A 101 -7.01 9.23 18.93
CA ASN A 101 -6.91 8.16 19.93
C ASN A 101 -5.54 8.11 20.64
N GLY A 102 -4.51 8.77 20.10
CA GLY A 102 -3.16 8.80 20.63
C GLY A 102 -2.23 7.79 19.98
N ALA A 103 -0.91 8.06 20.08
CA ALA A 103 0.10 7.30 19.35
C ALA A 103 0.17 5.83 19.74
N ASP A 104 0.14 5.52 21.06
CA ASP A 104 0.23 4.13 21.53
C ASP A 104 -0.98 3.29 21.13
N GLU A 105 -2.17 3.88 21.15
CA GLU A 105 -3.37 3.18 20.69
C GLU A 105 -3.31 2.90 19.19
N ILE A 106 -2.90 3.89 18.39
CA ILE A 106 -2.78 3.73 16.94
C ILE A 106 -1.69 2.72 16.58
N GLU A 107 -0.56 2.71 17.28
CA GLU A 107 0.49 1.71 17.09
C GLU A 107 -0.05 0.30 17.30
N ARG A 108 -0.73 0.03 18.42
CA ARG A 108 -1.35 -1.28 18.71
C ARG A 108 -2.37 -1.68 17.65
N GLN A 109 -3.19 -0.74 17.17
CA GLN A 109 -4.16 -0.99 16.09
C GLN A 109 -3.46 -1.36 14.78
N ILE A 110 -2.38 -0.66 14.40
CA ILE A 110 -1.59 -0.95 13.19
C ILE A 110 -0.89 -2.31 13.30
N GLU A 111 -0.29 -2.63 14.45
CA GLU A 111 0.35 -3.92 14.70
C GLU A 111 -0.66 -5.07 14.59
N MET A 112 -1.84 -4.92 15.19
CA MET A 112 -2.94 -5.89 15.10
C MET A 112 -3.39 -6.08 13.65
N LEU A 113 -3.52 -5.00 12.89
CA LEU A 113 -3.87 -5.03 11.48
C LEU A 113 -2.80 -5.79 10.67
N ARG A 114 -1.51 -5.47 10.86
CA ARG A 114 -0.40 -6.13 10.16
C ARG A 114 -0.29 -7.61 10.47
N ALA A 115 -0.62 -8.01 11.70
CA ALA A 115 -0.66 -9.42 12.10
C ALA A 115 -1.72 -10.25 11.35
N LYS A 116 -2.73 -9.62 10.72
CA LYS A 116 -3.72 -10.31 9.87
C LYS A 116 -3.19 -10.67 8.48
N GLY A 117 -2.13 -10.02 8.03
CA GLY A 117 -1.54 -10.18 6.69
C GLY A 117 -2.09 -9.22 5.64
N TYR A 118 -1.25 -8.88 4.67
CA TYR A 118 -1.58 -7.92 3.61
C TYR A 118 -2.55 -8.46 2.55
N ASP A 119 -2.74 -9.76 2.48
CA ASP A 119 -3.75 -10.42 1.67
C ASP A 119 -5.17 -10.18 2.20
N GLN A 120 -5.32 -9.93 3.50
CA GLN A 120 -6.60 -9.65 4.14
C GLN A 120 -6.86 -8.16 4.34
N VAL A 121 -5.82 -7.39 4.72
CA VAL A 121 -5.93 -5.93 4.97
C VAL A 121 -4.75 -5.23 4.32
N GLN A 122 -5.03 -4.38 3.32
CA GLN A 122 -4.01 -3.76 2.49
C GLN A 122 -3.36 -2.51 3.12
N GLY A 123 -3.90 -2.01 4.24
CA GLY A 123 -3.27 -0.87 4.92
C GLY A 123 -4.22 -0.02 5.75
N SER A 124 -3.78 1.19 6.04
CA SER A 124 -4.43 2.14 6.95
C SER A 124 -4.73 3.48 6.28
N PHE A 125 -5.85 4.09 6.66
CA PHE A 125 -6.19 5.48 6.38
C PHE A 125 -6.23 6.27 7.68
N TYR A 126 -5.58 7.41 7.73
CA TYR A 126 -5.43 8.20 8.95
C TYR A 126 -6.33 9.43 8.92
N TRP A 127 -7.30 9.49 9.80
CA TRP A 127 -8.14 10.65 10.01
C TRP A 127 -7.61 11.47 11.20
N ASN A 128 -6.98 12.60 10.95
CA ASN A 128 -6.68 13.20 9.65
C ASN A 128 -5.23 13.70 9.58
N ALA A 129 -4.81 14.20 8.43
CA ALA A 129 -3.46 14.72 8.21
C ALA A 129 -3.10 15.86 9.20
N ALA A 130 -4.04 16.74 9.54
CA ALA A 130 -3.82 17.82 10.51
C ALA A 130 -3.42 17.29 11.89
N SER A 131 -3.99 16.16 12.33
CA SER A 131 -3.66 15.52 13.60
C SER A 131 -2.26 14.90 13.57
N VAL A 132 -1.82 14.36 12.42
CA VAL A 132 -0.46 13.84 12.23
C VAL A 132 0.57 14.95 12.19
N LEU A 133 0.30 16.01 11.39
CA LEU A 133 1.24 17.12 11.17
C LEU A 133 1.41 18.04 12.38
N ARG A 134 0.37 18.17 13.23
CA ARG A 134 0.41 18.98 14.45
C ARG A 134 1.09 18.28 15.62
N ASN A 135 1.79 17.18 15.41
CA ASN A 135 2.42 16.38 16.46
C ASN A 135 1.41 16.03 17.58
N ALA A 136 0.27 15.47 17.20
CA ALA A 136 -0.71 14.98 18.15
C ALA A 136 -0.02 14.01 19.11
N LYS A 137 0.04 14.38 20.39
CA LYS A 137 0.67 13.60 21.44
C LYS A 137 -0.34 12.68 22.08
N ASP A 138 0.08 11.48 22.40
CA ASP A 138 -0.62 10.69 23.39
C ASP A 138 -0.52 11.39 24.74
N ARG A 139 -1.67 11.63 25.41
CA ARG A 139 -1.71 12.36 26.69
C ARG A 139 -1.14 11.55 27.85
N GLU A 140 -1.17 10.23 27.75
CA GLU A 140 -0.72 9.32 28.80
C GLU A 140 0.79 9.04 28.67
N SER A 141 1.27 8.72 27.45
CA SER A 141 2.67 8.36 27.19
C SER A 141 3.53 9.51 26.72
N ASN A 142 2.92 10.67 26.39
CA ASN A 142 3.59 11.83 25.78
C ASN A 142 4.30 11.53 24.44
N ARG A 143 3.97 10.39 23.80
CA ARG A 143 4.50 10.02 22.48
C ARG A 143 3.87 10.86 21.37
N GLU A 144 4.67 11.21 20.40
CA GLU A 144 4.24 11.95 19.22
C GLU A 144 3.83 11.00 18.08
N MET A 145 2.72 11.32 17.43
CA MET A 145 2.16 10.52 16.33
C MET A 145 3.11 10.39 15.14
N ASN A 146 3.72 11.48 14.69
CA ASN A 146 4.54 11.50 13.48
C ASN A 146 5.80 10.65 13.60
N PRO A 147 6.64 10.76 14.67
CA PRO A 147 7.76 9.85 14.88
C PRO A 147 7.35 8.37 14.94
N MET A 148 6.26 8.05 15.63
CA MET A 148 5.73 6.70 15.71
C MET A 148 5.35 6.16 14.30
N LEU A 149 4.59 6.92 13.51
CA LEU A 149 4.23 6.50 12.16
C LEU A 149 5.46 6.31 11.26
N ARG A 150 6.50 7.14 11.40
CA ARG A 150 7.74 6.99 10.65
C ARG A 150 8.51 5.73 11.04
N SER A 151 8.52 5.36 12.32
CA SER A 151 9.17 4.12 12.77
C SER A 151 8.49 2.86 12.24
N LEU A 152 7.17 2.92 12.03
CA LEU A 152 6.39 1.81 11.49
C LEU A 152 6.42 1.72 9.95
N ASN A 153 6.74 2.80 9.25
CA ASN A 153 6.68 2.88 7.78
C ASN A 153 8.06 3.24 7.19
N THR A 154 9.00 2.32 7.30
CA THR A 154 10.40 2.51 6.88
C THR A 154 10.67 2.12 5.43
N ALA A 155 9.83 1.30 4.83
CA ALA A 155 9.94 0.87 3.44
C ALA A 155 8.93 1.57 2.53
N VAL A 156 9.19 1.56 1.24
CA VAL A 156 8.25 2.06 0.22
C VAL A 156 7.03 1.13 0.18
N ALA A 157 5.84 1.70 0.33
CA ALA A 157 4.59 0.97 0.15
C ALA A 157 4.14 1.07 -1.31
N LEU A 158 3.88 -0.07 -1.94
CA LEU A 158 3.27 -0.14 -3.26
C LEU A 158 1.75 -0.28 -3.12
N VAL A 159 1.04 0.29 -4.11
CA VAL A 159 -0.40 0.10 -4.19
C VAL A 159 -0.66 -1.34 -4.64
N PRO A 160 -1.44 -2.14 -3.90
CA PRO A 160 -1.70 -3.52 -4.28
C PRO A 160 -2.48 -3.60 -5.60
N PRO A 161 -2.19 -4.61 -6.44
CA PRO A 161 -2.92 -4.82 -7.68
C PRO A 161 -4.40 -5.15 -7.41
N MET A 162 -5.26 -4.86 -8.38
CA MET A 162 -6.69 -5.21 -8.35
C MET A 162 -6.93 -6.46 -9.21
N PRO A 163 -6.94 -7.67 -8.63
CA PRO A 163 -7.00 -8.91 -9.42
C PRO A 163 -8.32 -9.12 -10.17
N TRP A 164 -9.34 -8.32 -9.89
CA TRP A 164 -10.62 -8.30 -10.62
C TRP A 164 -10.64 -7.36 -11.84
N LEU A 165 -9.52 -6.68 -12.10
CA LEU A 165 -9.29 -5.87 -13.30
C LEU A 165 -8.26 -6.53 -14.22
N ASP A 166 -7.70 -5.73 -15.11
CA ASP A 166 -6.63 -6.20 -16.00
C ASP A 166 -5.34 -6.51 -15.21
N MET A 167 -4.88 -7.76 -15.30
CA MET A 167 -3.66 -8.28 -14.67
C MET A 167 -2.48 -8.32 -15.66
N THR A 168 -2.58 -7.66 -16.80
CA THR A 168 -1.51 -7.63 -17.80
C THR A 168 -0.32 -6.83 -17.27
N ALA A 169 0.82 -7.50 -17.11
CA ALA A 169 2.08 -6.83 -16.79
C ALA A 169 2.57 -6.01 -18.00
N PRO A 170 3.20 -4.85 -17.79
CA PRO A 170 3.88 -4.15 -18.87
C PRO A 170 5.10 -4.96 -19.34
N LYS A 171 5.64 -4.62 -20.51
CA LYS A 171 6.88 -5.21 -20.98
C LYS A 171 8.03 -4.80 -20.06
N ALA A 172 8.96 -5.72 -19.81
CA ALA A 172 10.14 -5.43 -19.03
C ALA A 172 11.01 -4.35 -19.72
N ALA A 173 11.78 -3.61 -18.93
CA ALA A 173 12.82 -2.73 -19.44
C ALA A 173 13.89 -3.51 -20.21
N THR A 174 14.65 -2.82 -21.06
CA THR A 174 15.79 -3.39 -21.78
C THR A 174 17.05 -2.54 -21.53
N ASP A 175 18.19 -3.02 -21.99
CA ASP A 175 19.47 -2.29 -21.97
C ASP A 175 19.83 -1.73 -20.58
N LEU A 176 19.57 -2.52 -19.50
CA LEU A 176 19.98 -2.13 -18.16
C LEU A 176 21.49 -2.02 -18.06
N GLN A 177 21.97 -0.86 -17.65
CA GLN A 177 23.37 -0.58 -17.40
C GLN A 177 23.57 0.04 -16.02
N VAL A 178 24.66 -0.33 -15.37
CA VAL A 178 25.09 0.25 -14.08
C VAL A 178 26.50 0.80 -14.24
N SER A 179 26.67 2.10 -14.03
CA SER A 179 27.91 2.83 -14.28
C SER A 179 28.29 3.75 -13.12
N GLY A 180 29.41 4.48 -13.25
CA GLY A 180 29.89 5.42 -12.24
C GLY A 180 30.86 4.82 -11.23
N SER A 181 30.83 5.30 -10.01
CA SER A 181 31.70 4.85 -8.89
C SER A 181 31.13 5.34 -7.54
N ALA A 182 31.62 4.80 -6.43
CA ALA A 182 31.23 5.32 -5.12
C ALA A 182 31.67 6.80 -4.94
N PRO A 183 30.81 7.71 -4.45
CA PRO A 183 29.52 7.44 -3.85
C PRO A 183 28.32 7.55 -4.82
N ILE A 184 28.52 7.79 -6.11
CA ILE A 184 27.43 7.98 -7.08
C ILE A 184 27.46 6.84 -8.10
N VAL A 185 26.40 6.04 -8.09
CA VAL A 185 26.17 4.97 -9.06
C VAL A 185 24.97 5.32 -9.92
N GLU A 186 25.13 5.30 -11.22
CA GLU A 186 24.03 5.49 -12.18
C GLU A 186 23.50 4.14 -12.60
N VAL A 187 22.18 3.99 -12.55
CA VAL A 187 21.42 2.85 -13.09
C VAL A 187 20.56 3.39 -14.21
N SER A 188 20.80 2.95 -15.44
CA SER A 188 20.05 3.42 -16.63
C SER A 188 19.46 2.25 -17.41
N TRP A 189 18.34 2.47 -18.07
CA TRP A 189 17.62 1.47 -18.86
C TRP A 189 16.80 2.12 -19.97
N LYS A 190 16.42 1.31 -20.95
CA LYS A 190 15.45 1.73 -21.96
C LYS A 190 14.06 1.21 -21.60
N PRO A 191 13.06 2.08 -21.46
CA PRO A 191 11.67 1.69 -21.37
C PRO A 191 11.22 0.91 -22.61
N THR A 192 10.47 -0.17 -22.41
CA THR A 192 9.76 -0.82 -23.51
C THR A 192 8.31 -0.37 -23.47
N TYR A 193 7.84 0.27 -24.54
CA TYR A 193 6.50 0.82 -24.60
C TYR A 193 5.42 -0.24 -24.34
N SER A 194 4.48 0.12 -23.51
CA SER A 194 3.22 -0.60 -23.23
C SER A 194 2.15 0.44 -22.87
N ASP A 195 0.94 0.28 -23.41
CA ASP A 195 -0.16 1.25 -23.20
C ASP A 195 -0.53 1.44 -21.74
N ASN A 196 -0.30 0.42 -20.92
CA ASN A 196 -0.58 0.40 -19.50
C ASN A 196 0.62 0.78 -18.60
N LEU A 197 1.81 1.06 -19.16
CA LEU A 197 3.00 1.45 -18.39
C LEU A 197 2.78 2.75 -17.64
N MET A 198 3.13 2.77 -16.35
CA MET A 198 2.95 3.95 -15.49
C MET A 198 4.23 4.44 -14.84
N TYR A 199 5.03 3.53 -14.27
CA TYR A 199 6.27 3.88 -13.58
C TYR A 199 7.25 2.71 -13.56
N PHE A 200 8.48 2.98 -13.11
CA PHE A 200 9.52 1.97 -12.87
C PHE A 200 9.89 1.93 -11.40
N LEU A 201 10.28 0.75 -10.93
CA LEU A 201 10.92 0.55 -9.64
C LEU A 201 12.37 0.15 -9.86
N VAL A 202 13.25 0.72 -9.04
CA VAL A 202 14.66 0.33 -8.98
C VAL A 202 14.90 -0.33 -7.63
N TYR A 203 15.49 -1.51 -7.69
CA TYR A 203 15.84 -2.33 -6.53
C TYR A 203 17.35 -2.40 -6.39
N LYS A 204 17.81 -2.57 -5.16
CA LYS A 204 19.21 -2.81 -4.84
C LYS A 204 19.32 -3.93 -3.81
N PHE A 205 20.04 -4.97 -4.16
CA PHE A 205 20.28 -6.16 -3.34
C PHE A 205 21.75 -6.24 -2.96
N GLU A 206 22.03 -6.69 -1.73
CA GLU A 206 23.37 -6.95 -1.26
C GLU A 206 23.92 -8.24 -1.87
N LYS A 207 25.26 -8.41 -1.80
CA LYS A 207 25.92 -9.63 -2.25
C LYS A 207 25.29 -10.88 -1.66
N GLY A 208 24.90 -11.82 -2.53
CA GLY A 208 24.35 -13.12 -2.14
C GLY A 208 22.86 -13.11 -1.81
N GLN A 209 22.22 -11.95 -1.82
CA GLN A 209 20.75 -11.88 -1.76
C GLN A 209 20.16 -12.27 -3.13
N PRO A 210 19.05 -13.04 -3.17
CA PRO A 210 18.30 -13.24 -4.40
C PRO A 210 17.66 -11.93 -4.85
N VAL A 211 17.38 -11.82 -6.16
CA VAL A 211 16.55 -10.73 -6.69
C VAL A 211 15.10 -11.02 -6.36
N ASP A 212 14.66 -10.54 -5.22
CA ASP A 212 13.29 -10.70 -4.72
C ASP A 212 12.56 -9.35 -4.78
N VAL A 213 11.78 -9.15 -5.83
CA VAL A 213 10.97 -7.94 -6.03
C VAL A 213 9.76 -7.86 -5.09
N SER A 214 9.45 -8.91 -4.34
CA SER A 214 8.42 -8.87 -3.31
C SER A 214 8.89 -8.23 -2.00
N ASP A 215 10.21 -8.02 -1.84
CA ASP A 215 10.77 -7.31 -0.70
C ASP A 215 10.77 -5.79 -0.93
N PRO A 216 9.85 -5.03 -0.31
CA PRO A 216 9.79 -3.58 -0.49
C PRO A 216 10.98 -2.85 0.13
N SER A 217 11.76 -3.47 1.01
CA SER A 217 12.94 -2.87 1.61
C SER A 217 14.10 -2.72 0.62
N ALA A 218 14.09 -3.50 -0.45
CA ALA A 218 15.06 -3.42 -1.55
C ALA A 218 14.77 -2.29 -2.55
N ILE A 219 13.59 -1.66 -2.48
CA ILE A 219 13.23 -0.55 -3.38
C ILE A 219 14.03 0.70 -3.00
N VAL A 220 14.84 1.18 -3.93
CA VAL A 220 15.64 2.40 -3.76
C VAL A 220 15.06 3.60 -4.52
N ALA A 221 14.21 3.36 -5.54
CA ALA A 221 13.53 4.43 -6.26
C ALA A 221 12.22 3.98 -6.92
N LYS A 222 11.32 4.96 -7.08
CA LYS A 222 10.11 4.87 -7.92
C LYS A 222 10.13 6.06 -8.86
N LEU A 223 10.15 5.82 -10.17
CA LEU A 223 10.26 6.85 -11.21
C LEU A 223 9.07 6.79 -12.15
N HIS A 224 8.36 7.90 -12.28
CA HIS A 224 7.24 8.00 -13.22
C HIS A 224 7.77 7.97 -14.67
N TYR A 225 7.00 7.33 -15.57
CA TYR A 225 7.32 7.27 -16.99
C TYR A 225 6.62 8.40 -17.75
N GLU A 226 7.39 9.24 -18.44
CA GLU A 226 6.91 10.40 -19.21
C GLU A 226 7.27 10.31 -20.69
N ASN A 227 7.35 9.09 -21.24
CA ASN A 227 7.75 8.77 -22.62
C ASN A 227 9.24 9.02 -22.92
N ASP A 228 10.08 8.88 -21.92
CA ASP A 228 11.54 8.97 -22.08
C ASP A 228 12.10 7.82 -22.93
N GLU A 229 13.08 8.10 -23.80
CA GLU A 229 13.81 7.06 -24.55
C GLU A 229 14.76 6.27 -23.64
N THR A 230 15.31 6.93 -22.64
CA THR A 230 16.21 6.34 -21.62
C THR A 230 15.89 6.95 -20.28
N MET A 231 15.75 6.10 -19.27
CA MET A 231 15.58 6.53 -17.89
C MET A 231 16.82 6.23 -17.07
N SER A 232 17.07 7.06 -16.06
CA SER A 232 18.20 6.90 -15.14
C SER A 232 17.79 7.15 -13.71
N TYR A 233 18.44 6.42 -12.80
CA TYR A 233 18.41 6.65 -11.36
C TYR A 233 19.84 6.81 -10.85
N TYR A 234 20.09 7.83 -10.04
CA TYR A 234 21.38 8.07 -9.41
C TYR A 234 21.33 7.68 -7.94
N ASP A 235 21.95 6.54 -7.61
CA ASP A 235 22.18 6.13 -6.22
C ASP A 235 23.29 6.98 -5.61
N LYS A 236 22.90 8.07 -4.94
CA LYS A 236 23.82 9.01 -4.29
C LYS A 236 24.42 8.50 -2.97
N GLN A 237 23.97 7.35 -2.51
CA GLN A 237 24.48 6.62 -1.35
C GLN A 237 25.22 5.35 -1.75
N GLY A 238 25.63 5.28 -3.02
CA GLY A 238 26.41 4.17 -3.58
C GLY A 238 27.70 3.95 -2.77
N ARG A 239 27.79 2.83 -2.07
CA ARG A 239 29.00 2.44 -1.32
C ARG A 239 29.79 1.40 -2.07
N LYS A 240 31.07 1.22 -1.71
CA LYS A 240 31.88 0.12 -2.24
C LYS A 240 31.28 -1.22 -1.82
N GLY A 241 31.28 -2.16 -2.71
CA GLY A 241 30.81 -3.51 -2.45
C GLY A 241 30.31 -4.19 -3.72
N ASP A 242 29.75 -5.34 -3.52
CA ASP A 242 29.10 -6.13 -4.55
C ASP A 242 27.58 -6.00 -4.36
N PHE A 243 26.88 -5.61 -5.43
CA PHE A 243 25.43 -5.38 -5.42
C PHE A 243 24.79 -6.00 -6.67
N THR A 244 23.50 -6.22 -6.61
CA THR A 244 22.67 -6.43 -7.80
C THR A 244 21.63 -5.32 -7.84
N TYR A 245 21.63 -4.55 -8.93
CA TYR A 245 20.53 -3.63 -9.22
C TYR A 245 19.53 -4.34 -10.13
N ALA A 246 18.25 -4.10 -9.89
CA ALA A 246 17.19 -4.60 -10.74
C ALA A 246 16.17 -3.50 -11.02
N VAL A 247 15.52 -3.59 -12.20
CA VAL A 247 14.50 -2.66 -12.64
C VAL A 247 13.28 -3.45 -13.08
N THR A 248 12.11 -3.00 -12.65
CA THR A 248 10.82 -3.49 -13.12
C THR A 248 9.98 -2.35 -13.65
N ALA A 249 9.10 -2.64 -14.61
CA ALA A 249 8.08 -1.76 -15.11
C ALA A 249 6.77 -2.06 -14.41
N VAL A 250 5.97 -1.04 -14.05
CA VAL A 250 4.71 -1.22 -13.33
C VAL A 250 3.56 -0.59 -14.10
N SER A 251 2.47 -1.33 -14.24
CA SER A 251 1.27 -0.90 -14.96
C SER A 251 0.40 0.06 -14.14
N ARG A 252 -0.57 0.69 -14.82
CA ARG A 252 -1.61 1.50 -14.18
C ARG A 252 -2.47 0.72 -13.17
N ASN A 253 -2.56 -0.62 -13.34
CA ASN A 253 -3.23 -1.52 -12.40
C ASN A 253 -2.28 -2.07 -11.31
N ASN A 254 -1.06 -1.52 -11.21
CA ASN A 254 -0.01 -1.90 -10.27
C ASN A 254 0.49 -3.34 -10.43
N ILE A 255 0.48 -3.85 -11.67
CA ILE A 255 1.08 -5.13 -12.02
C ILE A 255 2.52 -4.89 -12.42
N GLU A 256 3.42 -5.66 -11.87
CA GLU A 256 4.86 -5.53 -12.06
C GLU A 256 5.35 -6.50 -13.14
N SER A 257 6.24 -6.03 -14.02
CA SER A 257 6.89 -6.87 -15.02
C SER A 257 7.93 -7.80 -14.39
N PRO A 258 8.41 -8.82 -15.12
CA PRO A 258 9.65 -9.49 -14.74
C PRO A 258 10.79 -8.47 -14.56
N ALA A 259 11.67 -8.73 -13.58
CA ALA A 259 12.81 -7.88 -13.31
C ALA A 259 13.92 -8.09 -14.35
N VAL A 260 14.55 -7.00 -14.80
CA VAL A 260 15.85 -7.03 -15.47
C VAL A 260 16.90 -6.66 -14.43
N SER A 261 17.97 -7.45 -14.30
CA SER A 261 18.95 -7.23 -13.25
C SER A 261 20.38 -7.32 -13.73
N GLN A 262 21.28 -6.62 -13.03
CA GLN A 262 22.71 -6.61 -13.30
C GLN A 262 23.51 -6.67 -12.00
N ALA A 263 24.34 -7.70 -11.85
CA ALA A 263 25.27 -7.81 -10.76
C ALA A 263 26.53 -6.98 -11.03
N VAL A 264 26.99 -6.21 -10.04
CA VAL A 264 28.10 -5.28 -10.20
C VAL A 264 29.01 -5.28 -8.97
N LYS A 265 30.27 -4.87 -9.20
CA LYS A 265 31.21 -4.50 -8.14
C LYS A 265 31.46 -2.99 -8.21
N VAL A 266 31.05 -2.27 -7.17
CA VAL A 266 31.27 -0.83 -7.03
C VAL A 266 32.59 -0.58 -6.32
N THR A 267 33.45 0.25 -6.90
CA THR A 267 34.74 0.67 -6.32
C THR A 267 34.80 2.19 -6.16
N LYS A 268 35.92 2.74 -5.68
CA LYS A 268 36.12 4.19 -5.62
C LYS A 268 36.21 4.84 -7.02
N THR A 269 36.59 4.09 -8.03
CA THR A 269 36.98 4.62 -9.35
C THR A 269 36.06 4.12 -10.47
N ALA A 270 35.36 3.02 -10.29
CA ALA A 270 34.50 2.43 -11.32
C ALA A 270 33.46 1.47 -10.76
N VAL A 271 32.40 1.27 -11.52
CA VAL A 271 31.51 0.10 -11.46
C VAL A 271 32.03 -0.93 -12.47
N LYS A 272 32.09 -2.20 -12.08
CA LYS A 272 32.46 -3.33 -12.92
C LYS A 272 31.32 -4.34 -12.94
N THR A 273 30.83 -4.70 -14.11
CA THR A 273 29.89 -5.80 -14.31
C THR A 273 30.54 -7.13 -13.90
N LYS A 274 29.77 -8.03 -13.30
CA LYS A 274 30.17 -9.38 -12.92
C LYS A 274 29.61 -10.42 -13.87
#